data_a0bc0d08efae199a367103056dfdd2b4
#
_entry.id   a0bc0d08efae199a367103056dfdd2b4
#
_cell.length_a   1.000
_cell.length_b   1.000
_cell.length_c   1.000
_cell.angle_alpha   90.00
_cell.angle_beta   90.00
_cell.angle_gamma   90.00
#
_symmetry.space_group_name_H-M   'P 1'
#
loop_
_entity.id
_entity.type
_entity.pdbx_description
1 polymer ?
#
loop_
_entity_poly.entity_id
_entity_poly.type
_entity_poly.pdbx_seq_one_letter_code
_entity_poly.pdbx_strand_id
1 'polypeptide(L)'
;SITPHPKDDDFELRLAGSARLNPAMVRQIKQEYGIDLGTMDVAQLANSMSRLDPEPVIERMRASAGRIPGMTIESKYFISTFADLKESLGELPHTAITPLVRDLAALKVPGVKPRELNAHNLQQPLDQRDPSEEMLLLDADANAQEIIDTAVSGFSFTITAAPGTEPLRTAVNIASALMGRGKSVLVVGEKRSTLAEFSALLKRTGIESLRYDLLAEHDAEAQRAEFIRAIVRNEGAEEPNSEDLNEELVATRAALLD
;
A
#
# COMPACT_ATOMS: atom_id res chain seq x y z
N SER A 1 5.54 24.56 -9.60
CA SER A 1 5.11 24.84 -8.22
C SER A 1 4.05 25.90 -8.21
N ILE A 2 3.15 25.83 -7.28
CA ILE A 2 2.11 26.83 -7.01
C ILE A 2 2.54 27.57 -5.75
N THR A 3 2.71 28.88 -5.82
CA THR A 3 3.09 29.72 -4.67
C THR A 3 2.06 30.81 -4.46
N PRO A 4 1.66 31.13 -3.21
CA PRO A 4 0.78 32.26 -2.95
C PRO A 4 1.44 33.55 -3.43
N HIS A 5 0.66 34.42 -4.06
CA HIS A 5 1.14 35.75 -4.45
C HIS A 5 1.20 36.68 -3.22
N PRO A 6 2.33 37.38 -2.96
CA PRO A 6 2.50 38.09 -1.69
C PRO A 6 1.61 39.34 -1.51
N LYS A 7 0.87 39.77 -2.52
CA LYS A 7 0.08 41.00 -2.49
C LYS A 7 -1.40 40.88 -2.86
N ASP A 8 -1.81 39.73 -3.36
CA ASP A 8 -3.17 39.46 -3.79
C ASP A 8 -3.61 38.09 -3.29
N ASP A 9 -4.92 37.86 -3.12
CA ASP A 9 -5.52 36.56 -2.83
C ASP A 9 -5.45 35.61 -4.04
N ASP A 10 -4.32 35.61 -4.74
CA ASP A 10 -4.11 34.85 -5.97
C ASP A 10 -2.84 33.96 -5.86
N PHE A 11 -2.68 33.06 -6.81
CA PHE A 11 -1.58 32.11 -6.83
C PHE A 11 -0.73 32.28 -8.09
N GLU A 12 0.58 32.31 -7.93
CA GLU A 12 1.51 32.29 -9.05
C GLU A 12 1.90 30.86 -9.42
N LEU A 13 1.71 30.51 -10.70
CA LEU A 13 2.17 29.25 -11.26
C LEU A 13 3.58 29.42 -11.81
N ARG A 14 4.54 28.76 -11.19
CA ARG A 14 5.91 28.68 -11.71
C ARG A 14 6.20 27.31 -12.26
N LEU A 15 6.63 27.24 -13.49
CA LEU A 15 7.19 26.03 -14.08
C LEU A 15 8.54 25.75 -13.43
N ALA A 16 8.64 24.60 -12.77
CA ALA A 16 9.90 24.11 -12.20
C ALA A 16 10.37 22.90 -13.02
N GLY A 17 11.59 23.00 -13.56
CA GLY A 17 12.20 21.93 -14.34
C GLY A 17 11.88 21.98 -15.83
N SER A 18 12.38 20.98 -16.57
CA SER A 18 12.18 20.81 -18.01
C SER A 18 10.93 19.99 -18.30
N ALA A 19 10.32 20.19 -19.48
CA ALA A 19 9.25 19.33 -19.97
C ALA A 19 9.74 17.88 -20.11
N ARG A 20 8.96 16.92 -19.62
CA ARG A 20 9.26 15.49 -19.68
C ARG A 20 8.05 14.71 -20.17
N LEU A 21 8.26 13.60 -20.86
CA LEU A 21 7.22 12.64 -21.09
C LEU A 21 6.93 11.86 -19.80
N ASN A 22 5.67 11.48 -19.60
CA ASN A 22 5.32 10.62 -18.46
C ASN A 22 6.08 9.28 -18.56
N PRO A 23 6.97 8.97 -17.61
CA PRO A 23 7.82 7.77 -17.68
C PRO A 23 7.04 6.46 -17.62
N ALA A 24 5.88 6.45 -16.97
CA ALA A 24 5.00 5.29 -16.93
C ALA A 24 4.42 5.01 -18.32
N MET A 25 3.93 6.04 -19.01
CA MET A 25 3.43 5.95 -20.38
C MET A 25 4.51 5.48 -21.36
N VAL A 26 5.71 6.06 -21.28
CA VAL A 26 6.86 5.67 -22.14
C VAL A 26 7.17 4.18 -21.97
N ARG A 27 7.18 3.70 -20.74
CA ARG A 27 7.44 2.30 -20.42
C ARG A 27 6.36 1.38 -20.95
N GLN A 28 5.10 1.73 -20.74
CA GLN A 28 3.94 0.96 -21.21
C GLN A 28 3.98 0.80 -22.73
N ILE A 29 4.14 1.91 -23.45
CA ILE A 29 4.19 1.92 -24.92
C ILE A 29 5.37 1.08 -25.43
N LYS A 30 6.52 1.15 -24.76
CA LYS A 30 7.68 0.33 -25.12
C LYS A 30 7.43 -1.16 -24.89
N GLN A 31 6.79 -1.52 -23.79
CA GLN A 31 6.52 -2.93 -23.44
C GLN A 31 5.45 -3.56 -24.33
N GLU A 32 4.37 -2.85 -24.60
CA GLU A 32 3.23 -3.41 -25.34
C GLU A 32 3.39 -3.32 -26.87
N TYR A 33 4.00 -2.23 -27.34
CA TYR A 33 4.05 -1.93 -28.78
C TYR A 33 5.47 -1.90 -29.35
N GLY A 34 6.51 -2.05 -28.54
CA GLY A 34 7.90 -2.00 -28.96
C GLY A 34 8.37 -0.62 -29.42
N ILE A 35 7.58 0.44 -29.19
CA ILE A 35 7.89 1.81 -29.62
C ILE A 35 8.66 2.52 -28.50
N ASP A 36 9.90 2.92 -28.79
CA ASP A 36 10.72 3.64 -27.82
C ASP A 36 10.56 5.16 -27.98
N LEU A 37 9.78 5.76 -27.09
CA LEU A 37 9.61 7.21 -27.00
C LEU A 37 10.68 7.88 -26.12
N GLY A 38 11.49 7.09 -25.41
CA GLY A 38 12.53 7.60 -24.49
C GLY A 38 13.73 8.28 -25.21
N THR A 39 13.84 8.10 -26.52
CA THR A 39 14.85 8.79 -27.36
C THR A 39 14.43 10.21 -27.75
N MET A 40 13.21 10.61 -27.43
CA MET A 40 12.70 11.95 -27.75
C MET A 40 13.24 12.96 -26.72
N ASP A 41 14.07 13.89 -27.16
CA ASP A 41 14.49 15.01 -26.33
C ASP A 41 13.37 16.06 -26.25
N VAL A 42 12.49 15.87 -25.28
CA VAL A 42 11.33 16.74 -25.03
C VAL A 42 11.77 18.15 -24.63
N ALA A 43 12.86 18.25 -23.86
CA ALA A 43 13.38 19.54 -23.42
C ALA A 43 13.88 20.36 -24.61
N GLN A 44 14.57 19.74 -25.54
CA GLN A 44 15.06 20.40 -26.75
C GLN A 44 13.91 20.79 -27.68
N LEU A 45 12.92 19.91 -27.86
CA LEU A 45 11.74 20.17 -28.70
C LEU A 45 10.85 21.27 -28.14
N ALA A 46 10.62 21.31 -26.82
CA ALA A 46 9.76 22.26 -26.16
C ALA A 46 10.39 23.65 -25.93
N ASN A 47 11.72 23.75 -25.89
CA ASN A 47 12.45 24.98 -25.59
C ASN A 47 12.91 25.74 -26.86
N SER A 48 12.41 25.40 -28.03
CA SER A 48 12.70 26.15 -29.22
C SER A 48 12.12 27.57 -29.10
N MET A 49 12.97 28.59 -29.05
CA MET A 49 12.63 30.01 -29.07
C MET A 49 12.18 30.68 -27.75
N SER A 50 12.78 30.38 -26.62
CA SER A 50 12.56 31.09 -25.34
C SER A 50 11.11 31.03 -24.80
N ARG A 51 10.26 30.22 -25.39
CA ARG A 51 8.87 29.99 -24.95
C ARG A 51 8.59 28.50 -24.92
N LEU A 52 7.96 28.03 -23.85
CA LEU A 52 7.52 26.64 -23.76
C LEU A 52 6.41 26.41 -24.80
N ASP A 53 6.75 25.73 -25.91
CA ASP A 53 5.80 25.34 -26.93
C ASP A 53 5.69 23.80 -26.96
N PRO A 54 4.57 23.22 -26.51
CA PRO A 54 4.37 21.78 -26.50
C PRO A 54 4.02 21.18 -27.87
N GLU A 55 3.63 22.01 -28.85
CA GLU A 55 3.09 21.52 -30.12
C GLU A 55 4.08 20.62 -30.90
N PRO A 56 5.39 20.92 -31.00
CA PRO A 56 6.35 20.02 -31.67
C PRO A 56 6.44 18.64 -31.02
N VAL A 57 6.28 18.60 -29.69
CA VAL A 57 6.25 17.33 -28.93
C VAL A 57 5.00 16.55 -29.23
N ILE A 58 3.85 17.23 -29.26
CA ILE A 58 2.53 16.64 -29.54
C ILE A 58 2.48 16.08 -30.97
N GLU A 59 3.00 16.83 -31.94
CA GLU A 59 3.07 16.34 -33.34
C GLU A 59 3.96 15.08 -33.46
N ARG A 60 5.10 15.07 -32.80
CA ARG A 60 5.98 13.92 -32.79
C ARG A 60 5.32 12.71 -32.12
N MET A 61 4.58 12.95 -31.05
CA MET A 61 3.79 11.91 -30.39
C MET A 61 2.65 11.41 -31.27
N ARG A 62 1.91 12.28 -31.97
CA ARG A 62 0.87 11.91 -32.95
C ARG A 62 1.42 11.01 -34.05
N ALA A 63 2.58 11.33 -34.58
CA ALA A 63 3.25 10.51 -35.59
C ALA A 63 3.62 9.11 -35.04
N SER A 64 3.96 9.01 -33.79
CA SER A 64 4.23 7.72 -33.12
C SER A 64 2.97 6.98 -32.74
N ALA A 65 1.93 7.69 -32.31
CA ALA A 65 0.62 7.14 -31.93
C ALA A 65 -0.13 6.50 -33.10
N GLY A 66 0.06 6.99 -34.32
CA GLY A 66 -0.54 6.39 -35.51
C GLY A 66 -0.18 4.91 -35.76
N ARG A 67 0.83 4.41 -35.03
CA ARG A 67 1.23 2.99 -35.03
C ARG A 67 0.55 2.16 -33.95
N ILE A 68 -0.21 2.79 -33.05
CA ILE A 68 -0.85 2.17 -31.89
C ILE A 68 -2.36 2.16 -32.12
N PRO A 69 -3.00 1.00 -32.28
CA PRO A 69 -4.44 0.92 -32.50
C PRO A 69 -5.25 1.57 -31.36
N GLY A 70 -6.18 2.45 -31.72
CA GLY A 70 -7.08 3.10 -30.76
C GLY A 70 -6.47 4.22 -29.93
N MET A 71 -5.21 4.59 -30.15
CA MET A 71 -4.57 5.70 -29.44
C MET A 71 -4.82 7.02 -30.17
N THR A 72 -5.31 8.02 -29.44
CA THR A 72 -5.47 9.41 -29.91
C THR A 72 -4.71 10.36 -29.01
N ILE A 73 -4.12 11.41 -29.58
CA ILE A 73 -3.41 12.45 -28.83
C ILE A 73 -4.09 13.78 -29.08
N GLU A 74 -4.65 14.34 -28.02
CA GLU A 74 -5.30 15.64 -28.03
C GLU A 74 -4.40 16.69 -27.36
N SER A 75 -4.42 17.91 -27.91
CA SER A 75 -3.75 19.06 -27.32
C SER A 75 -4.63 19.64 -26.23
N LYS A 76 -4.49 19.16 -25.01
CA LYS A 76 -5.22 19.66 -23.84
C LYS A 76 -4.27 19.84 -22.68
N TYR A 77 -4.54 20.88 -21.87
CA TYR A 77 -3.81 21.13 -20.63
C TYR A 77 -4.58 20.55 -19.46
N PHE A 78 -3.88 19.81 -18.61
CA PHE A 78 -4.41 19.29 -17.35
C PHE A 78 -3.48 19.70 -16.22
N ILE A 79 -4.06 20.11 -15.10
CA ILE A 79 -3.33 20.30 -13.85
C ILE A 79 -3.69 19.13 -12.95
N SER A 80 -2.70 18.36 -12.56
CA SER A 80 -2.87 17.22 -11.67
C SER A 80 -1.56 16.93 -10.93
N THR A 81 -1.63 16.11 -9.90
CA THR A 81 -0.46 15.58 -9.23
C THR A 81 0.00 14.31 -9.96
N PHE A 82 1.23 14.32 -10.46
CA PHE A 82 1.86 13.16 -11.08
C PHE A 82 3.04 12.73 -10.23
N ALA A 83 3.07 11.45 -9.86
CA ALA A 83 4.20 10.86 -9.15
C ALA A 83 5.16 10.23 -10.17
N ASP A 84 6.42 10.66 -10.18
CA ASP A 84 7.50 9.95 -10.86
C ASP A 84 8.07 8.89 -9.91
N LEU A 85 7.45 7.71 -9.93
CA LEU A 85 7.87 6.59 -9.08
C LEU A 85 9.31 6.14 -9.36
N LYS A 86 9.79 6.31 -10.59
CA LYS A 86 11.17 5.92 -10.93
C LYS A 86 12.18 6.89 -10.31
N GLU A 87 11.91 8.18 -10.34
CA GLU A 87 12.75 9.20 -9.72
C GLU A 87 12.74 9.02 -8.19
N SER A 88 11.56 8.88 -7.60
CA SER A 88 11.41 8.63 -6.17
C SER A 88 12.10 7.34 -5.70
N LEU A 89 12.04 6.25 -6.48
CA LEU A 89 12.75 5.00 -6.16
C LEU A 89 14.27 5.12 -6.38
N GLY A 90 14.71 5.94 -7.34
CA GLY A 90 16.13 6.19 -7.60
C GLY A 90 16.81 7.00 -6.50
N GLU A 91 16.04 7.82 -5.78
CA GLU A 91 16.53 8.63 -4.66
C GLU A 91 16.56 7.85 -3.32
N LEU A 92 15.90 6.67 -3.26
CA LEU A 92 15.93 5.86 -2.05
C LEU A 92 17.37 5.37 -1.77
N PRO A 93 17.92 5.61 -0.59
CA PRO A 93 19.22 5.08 -0.22
C PRO A 93 19.16 3.54 -0.28
N HIS A 94 20.25 2.92 -0.75
CA HIS A 94 20.33 1.45 -0.82
C HIS A 94 20.08 0.76 0.53
N THR A 95 20.24 1.47 1.63
CA THR A 95 19.94 1.02 2.99
C THR A 95 18.43 0.90 3.27
N ALA A 96 17.60 1.57 2.48
CA ALA A 96 16.13 1.47 2.59
C ALA A 96 15.55 0.22 1.91
N ILE A 97 16.37 -0.51 1.15
CA ILE A 97 15.95 -1.76 0.50
C ILE A 97 15.87 -2.86 1.56
N THR A 98 14.67 -3.26 1.89
CA THR A 98 14.44 -4.34 2.86
C THR A 98 14.98 -5.68 2.34
N PRO A 99 15.33 -6.62 3.22
CA PRO A 99 15.74 -7.97 2.81
C PRO A 99 14.72 -8.64 1.88
N LEU A 100 13.42 -8.49 2.16
CA LEU A 100 12.35 -9.03 1.32
C LEU A 100 12.39 -8.49 -0.11
N VAL A 101 12.54 -7.17 -0.29
CA VAL A 101 12.64 -6.57 -1.64
C VAL A 101 13.87 -7.10 -2.38
N ARG A 102 14.98 -7.29 -1.67
CA ARG A 102 16.20 -7.87 -2.23
C ARG A 102 16.00 -9.30 -2.66
N ASP A 103 15.36 -10.13 -1.82
CA ASP A 103 15.07 -11.54 -2.12
C ASP A 103 14.12 -11.66 -3.33
N LEU A 104 13.07 -10.82 -3.41
CA LEU A 104 12.17 -10.77 -4.57
C LEU A 104 12.89 -10.32 -5.86
N ALA A 105 13.81 -9.38 -5.77
CA ALA A 105 14.63 -8.96 -6.90
C ALA A 105 15.58 -10.08 -7.34
N ALA A 106 16.14 -10.83 -6.42
CA ALA A 106 17.06 -11.95 -6.68
C ALA A 106 16.40 -13.08 -7.47
N LEU A 107 15.10 -13.31 -7.33
CA LEU A 107 14.35 -14.30 -8.11
C LEU A 107 14.41 -14.08 -9.64
N LYS A 108 14.71 -12.84 -10.08
CA LYS A 108 14.83 -12.47 -11.50
C LYS A 108 16.28 -12.44 -12.00
N VAL A 109 17.25 -12.67 -11.11
CA VAL A 109 18.68 -12.64 -11.46
C VAL A 109 19.19 -14.08 -11.59
N PRO A 110 19.64 -14.52 -12.78
CA PRO A 110 20.19 -15.85 -12.96
C PRO A 110 21.36 -16.11 -11.99
N GLY A 111 21.33 -17.25 -11.31
CA GLY A 111 22.40 -17.68 -10.41
C GLY A 111 22.30 -17.18 -8.96
N VAL A 112 21.35 -16.32 -8.64
CA VAL A 112 21.07 -15.93 -7.26
C VAL A 112 19.98 -16.84 -6.71
N LYS A 113 20.32 -17.59 -5.64
CA LYS A 113 19.33 -18.42 -4.94
C LYS A 113 18.53 -17.54 -3.97
N PRO A 114 17.19 -17.67 -3.94
CA PRO A 114 16.38 -17.05 -2.90
C PRO A 114 16.82 -17.61 -1.53
N ARG A 115 16.66 -16.79 -0.51
CA ARG A 115 16.85 -17.23 0.86
C ARG A 115 15.88 -18.38 1.16
N GLU A 116 16.39 -19.52 1.61
CA GLU A 116 15.54 -20.60 2.08
C GLU A 116 14.79 -20.12 3.32
N LEU A 117 13.47 -20.06 3.21
CA LEU A 117 12.60 -19.86 4.37
C LEU A 117 12.57 -21.20 5.10
N ASN A 118 13.14 -21.26 6.28
CA ASN A 118 13.05 -22.44 7.13
C ASN A 118 11.57 -22.75 7.38
N ALA A 119 11.21 -24.01 7.17
CA ALA A 119 9.88 -24.50 7.51
C ALA A 119 9.57 -24.13 8.97
N HIS A 120 8.47 -23.46 9.17
CA HIS A 120 8.08 -22.97 10.46
C HIS A 120 7.61 -24.14 11.32
N ASN A 121 8.27 -24.40 12.40
CA ASN A 121 7.68 -25.20 13.47
C ASN A 121 6.59 -24.35 14.10
N LEU A 122 5.38 -24.49 13.59
CA LEU A 122 4.21 -23.91 14.21
C LEU A 122 4.15 -24.43 15.64
N GLN A 123 4.01 -23.48 16.51
CA GLN A 123 3.95 -23.69 17.94
C GLN A 123 2.75 -24.57 18.26
N GLN A 124 2.62 -24.97 19.49
CA GLN A 124 1.62 -25.83 20.09
C GLN A 124 0.27 -25.96 19.34
N PRO A 125 -0.33 -27.15 19.31
CA PRO A 125 -1.68 -27.32 18.78
C PRO A 125 -2.63 -26.25 19.30
N LEU A 126 -3.57 -25.80 18.47
CA LEU A 126 -4.51 -24.71 18.81
C LEU A 126 -5.18 -24.92 20.16
N ASP A 127 -5.57 -26.16 20.44
CA ASP A 127 -6.27 -26.55 21.66
C ASP A 127 -5.40 -26.47 22.93
N GLN A 128 -4.09 -26.40 22.77
CA GLN A 128 -3.11 -26.35 23.90
C GLN A 128 -2.57 -24.93 24.13
N ARG A 129 -3.01 -23.94 23.36
CA ARG A 129 -2.55 -22.56 23.50
C ARG A 129 -3.29 -21.85 24.61
N ASP A 130 -2.60 -20.87 25.20
CA ASP A 130 -3.23 -19.92 26.08
C ASP A 130 -4.20 -19.02 25.28
N PRO A 131 -5.48 -18.98 25.60
CA PRO A 131 -6.45 -18.10 24.94
C PRO A 131 -6.06 -16.62 24.98
N SER A 132 -5.31 -16.17 25.99
CA SER A 132 -4.87 -14.77 26.12
C SER A 132 -3.89 -14.36 25.03
N GLU A 133 -3.22 -15.30 24.37
CA GLU A 133 -2.33 -15.04 23.26
C GLU A 133 -3.04 -14.88 21.91
N GLU A 134 -4.32 -15.24 21.84
CA GLU A 134 -5.13 -15.19 20.64
C GLU A 134 -5.85 -13.85 20.52
N MET A 135 -5.34 -12.98 19.65
CA MET A 135 -5.91 -11.64 19.41
C MET A 135 -6.78 -11.66 18.14
N LEU A 136 -7.87 -12.41 18.18
CA LEU A 136 -8.82 -12.50 17.07
C LEU A 136 -9.96 -11.48 17.25
N LEU A 137 -10.26 -10.73 16.21
CA LEU A 137 -11.43 -9.84 16.15
C LEU A 137 -12.63 -10.49 15.46
N LEU A 138 -12.36 -11.44 14.58
CA LEU A 138 -13.34 -12.16 13.79
C LEU A 138 -13.07 -13.65 13.92
N ASP A 139 -14.11 -14.46 13.77
CA ASP A 139 -13.97 -15.91 13.79
C ASP A 139 -12.95 -16.37 12.75
N ALA A 140 -12.12 -17.33 13.13
CA ALA A 140 -11.09 -17.91 12.28
C ALA A 140 -11.13 -19.44 12.41
N ASP A 141 -11.06 -20.12 11.28
CA ASP A 141 -10.84 -21.57 11.26
C ASP A 141 -9.35 -21.91 11.55
N ALA A 142 -9.04 -23.18 11.70
CA ALA A 142 -7.69 -23.64 12.01
C ALA A 142 -6.65 -23.18 10.98
N ASN A 143 -7.02 -23.17 9.69
CA ASN A 143 -6.11 -22.72 8.62
C ASN A 143 -5.87 -21.20 8.69
N ALA A 144 -6.92 -20.42 8.94
CA ALA A 144 -6.79 -18.98 9.12
C ALA A 144 -5.93 -18.65 10.34
N GLN A 145 -6.06 -19.39 11.42
CA GLN A 145 -5.24 -19.23 12.62
C GLN A 145 -3.76 -19.54 12.37
N GLU A 146 -3.47 -20.62 11.65
CA GLU A 146 -2.08 -20.94 11.23
C GLU A 146 -1.47 -19.81 10.41
N ILE A 147 -2.23 -19.22 9.50
CA ILE A 147 -1.82 -18.06 8.69
C ILE A 147 -1.53 -16.84 9.57
N ILE A 148 -2.41 -16.57 10.56
CA ILE A 148 -2.25 -15.45 11.49
C ILE A 148 -0.98 -15.61 12.30
N ASP A 149 -0.73 -16.81 12.85
CA ASP A 149 0.46 -17.13 13.64
C ASP A 149 1.74 -16.98 12.82
N THR A 150 1.71 -17.42 11.58
CA THR A 150 2.84 -17.27 10.66
C THR A 150 3.17 -15.79 10.44
N ALA A 151 2.14 -14.95 10.26
CA ALA A 151 2.31 -13.51 10.11
C ALA A 151 2.87 -12.85 11.38
N VAL A 152 2.30 -13.19 12.53
CA VAL A 152 2.72 -12.69 13.85
C VAL A 152 4.16 -13.07 14.18
N SER A 153 4.60 -14.25 13.76
CA SER A 153 5.98 -14.70 13.90
C SER A 153 6.98 -13.96 12.99
N GLY A 154 6.50 -13.03 12.14
CA GLY A 154 7.34 -12.16 11.32
C GLY A 154 7.79 -12.78 10.00
N PHE A 155 7.14 -13.83 9.56
CA PHE A 155 7.42 -14.43 8.25
C PHE A 155 6.73 -13.68 7.12
N SER A 156 7.40 -13.68 5.98
CA SER A 156 6.84 -13.19 4.72
C SER A 156 6.38 -14.36 3.87
N PHE A 157 5.13 -14.38 3.47
CA PHE A 157 4.54 -15.50 2.74
C PHE A 157 3.42 -15.03 1.80
N THR A 158 2.97 -15.92 0.95
CA THR A 158 1.83 -15.72 0.05
C THR A 158 0.67 -16.59 0.50
N ILE A 159 -0.52 -16.02 0.57
CA ILE A 159 -1.77 -16.73 0.87
C ILE A 159 -2.50 -16.95 -0.45
N THR A 160 -2.77 -18.22 -0.77
CA THR A 160 -3.64 -18.56 -1.89
C THR A 160 -5.01 -18.95 -1.34
N ALA A 161 -6.00 -18.10 -1.57
CA ALA A 161 -7.34 -18.30 -1.08
C ALA A 161 -8.22 -18.96 -2.15
N ALA A 162 -8.91 -20.03 -1.79
CA ALA A 162 -9.89 -20.66 -2.66
C ALA A 162 -11.17 -19.82 -2.75
N PRO A 163 -11.93 -19.91 -3.85
CA PRO A 163 -13.26 -19.30 -3.93
C PRO A 163 -14.15 -19.78 -2.78
N GLY A 164 -14.81 -18.83 -2.11
CA GLY A 164 -15.70 -19.12 -0.96
C GLY A 164 -15.01 -19.06 0.40
N THR A 165 -13.67 -18.96 0.46
CA THR A 165 -12.99 -18.58 1.70
C THR A 165 -13.08 -17.07 1.88
N GLU A 166 -13.00 -16.61 3.10
CA GLU A 166 -13.07 -15.17 3.43
C GLU A 166 -11.68 -14.58 3.71
N PRO A 167 -10.81 -14.40 2.70
CA PRO A 167 -9.42 -13.98 2.90
C PRO A 167 -9.30 -12.60 3.54
N LEU A 168 -10.33 -11.78 3.37
CA LEU A 168 -10.36 -10.45 3.96
C LEU A 168 -10.55 -10.49 5.49
N ARG A 169 -11.29 -11.46 6.00
CA ARG A 169 -11.41 -11.69 7.46
C ARG A 169 -10.08 -12.11 8.05
N THR A 170 -9.38 -13.02 7.38
CA THR A 170 -8.02 -13.43 7.77
C THR A 170 -7.06 -12.24 7.76
N ALA A 171 -7.13 -11.36 6.75
CA ALA A 171 -6.31 -10.16 6.68
C ALA A 171 -6.62 -9.17 7.82
N VAL A 172 -7.89 -9.01 8.21
CA VAL A 172 -8.30 -8.19 9.37
C VAL A 172 -7.74 -8.78 10.66
N ASN A 173 -7.84 -10.09 10.86
CA ASN A 173 -7.28 -10.76 12.03
C ASN A 173 -5.75 -10.65 12.10
N ILE A 174 -5.04 -10.78 10.97
CA ILE A 174 -3.59 -10.53 10.90
C ILE A 174 -3.27 -9.10 11.34
N ALA A 175 -3.99 -8.13 10.79
CA ALA A 175 -3.77 -6.72 11.14
C ALA A 175 -4.02 -6.46 12.63
N SER A 176 -5.11 -6.98 13.19
CA SER A 176 -5.43 -6.81 14.62
C SER A 176 -4.41 -7.51 15.52
N ALA A 177 -4.01 -8.73 15.20
CA ALA A 177 -3.03 -9.48 15.97
C ALA A 177 -1.64 -8.80 15.98
N LEU A 178 -1.26 -8.17 14.89
CA LEU A 178 -0.04 -7.37 14.81
C LEU A 178 -0.17 -6.04 15.57
N MET A 179 -1.30 -5.34 15.44
CA MET A 179 -1.57 -4.10 16.18
C MET A 179 -1.62 -4.33 17.68
N GLY A 180 -2.26 -5.41 18.13
CA GLY A 180 -2.27 -5.80 19.55
C GLY A 180 -0.88 -6.08 20.13
N ARG A 181 0.09 -6.39 19.28
CA ARG A 181 1.51 -6.53 19.64
C ARG A 181 2.33 -5.26 19.41
N GLY A 182 1.67 -4.12 19.27
CA GLY A 182 2.31 -2.80 19.10
C GLY A 182 2.97 -2.59 17.73
N LYS A 183 2.57 -3.36 16.70
CA LYS A 183 3.10 -3.18 15.34
C LYS A 183 2.22 -2.23 14.53
N SER A 184 2.84 -1.43 13.69
CA SER A 184 2.13 -0.70 12.64
C SER A 184 1.94 -1.57 11.42
N VAL A 185 0.74 -1.52 10.82
CA VAL A 185 0.37 -2.36 9.69
C VAL A 185 0.00 -1.49 8.50
N LEU A 186 0.61 -1.74 7.34
CA LEU A 186 0.24 -1.12 6.08
C LEU A 186 -0.55 -2.13 5.23
N VAL A 187 -1.81 -1.79 4.92
CA VAL A 187 -2.65 -2.59 4.04
C VAL A 187 -2.68 -1.95 2.66
N VAL A 188 -2.28 -2.70 1.65
CA VAL A 188 -2.26 -2.26 0.25
C VAL A 188 -3.21 -3.11 -0.56
N GLY A 189 -4.15 -2.48 -1.26
CA GLY A 189 -5.13 -3.15 -2.11
C GLY A 189 -5.09 -2.61 -3.53
N GLU A 190 -5.22 -3.47 -4.52
CA GLU A 190 -5.31 -3.07 -5.93
C GLU A 190 -6.61 -2.30 -6.21
N LYS A 191 -7.71 -2.70 -5.57
CA LYS A 191 -9.03 -2.11 -5.75
C LYS A 191 -9.47 -1.33 -4.52
N ARG A 192 -10.02 -0.13 -4.72
CA ARG A 192 -10.63 0.66 -3.64
C ARG A 192 -11.77 -0.09 -2.93
N SER A 193 -12.54 -0.90 -3.65
CA SER A 193 -13.62 -1.71 -3.05
C SER A 193 -13.10 -2.68 -1.99
N THR A 194 -11.97 -3.35 -2.24
CA THR A 194 -11.34 -4.25 -1.27
C THR A 194 -10.91 -3.52 0.01
N LEU A 195 -10.33 -2.33 -0.15
CA LEU A 195 -9.95 -1.50 1.01
C LEU A 195 -11.18 -0.97 1.76
N ALA A 196 -12.28 -0.67 1.05
CA ALA A 196 -13.53 -0.27 1.67
C ALA A 196 -14.17 -1.41 2.48
N GLU A 197 -14.16 -2.62 1.96
CA GLU A 197 -14.63 -3.82 2.69
C GLU A 197 -13.76 -4.11 3.92
N PHE A 198 -12.44 -4.01 3.80
CA PHE A 198 -11.52 -4.12 4.93
C PHE A 198 -11.85 -3.09 6.01
N SER A 199 -12.08 -1.83 5.61
CA SER A 199 -12.49 -0.76 6.51
C SER A 199 -13.82 -1.02 7.18
N ALA A 200 -14.80 -1.55 6.44
CA ALA A 200 -16.11 -1.90 6.98
C ALA A 200 -16.02 -3.01 8.04
N LEU A 201 -15.12 -3.98 7.84
CA LEU A 201 -14.85 -5.01 8.85
C LEU A 201 -14.24 -4.41 10.11
N LEU A 202 -13.22 -3.54 9.99
CA LEU A 202 -12.63 -2.84 11.14
C LEU A 202 -13.67 -1.99 11.89
N LYS A 203 -14.59 -1.36 11.19
CA LYS A 203 -15.68 -0.60 11.80
C LYS A 203 -16.61 -1.49 12.63
N ARG A 204 -16.95 -2.65 12.09
CA ARG A 204 -17.82 -3.62 12.80
C ARG A 204 -17.17 -4.16 14.07
N THR A 205 -15.86 -4.23 14.14
CA THR A 205 -15.10 -4.67 15.32
C THR A 205 -14.76 -3.53 16.29
N GLY A 206 -15.16 -2.29 15.98
CA GLY A 206 -14.97 -1.14 16.87
C GLY A 206 -13.57 -0.52 16.86
N ILE A 207 -12.64 -0.99 16.03
CA ILE A 207 -11.27 -0.48 15.97
C ILE A 207 -11.01 0.45 14.78
N GLU A 208 -12.05 0.97 14.14
CA GLU A 208 -11.95 1.89 13.00
C GLU A 208 -11.09 3.13 13.32
N SER A 209 -11.13 3.61 14.55
CA SER A 209 -10.38 4.79 15.00
C SER A 209 -8.85 4.61 14.94
N LEU A 210 -8.37 3.37 14.88
CA LEU A 210 -6.94 3.06 14.75
C LEU A 210 -6.48 3.04 13.29
N ARG A 211 -7.39 3.23 12.34
CA ARG A 211 -7.10 3.24 10.91
C ARG A 211 -6.85 4.65 10.39
N TYR A 212 -5.85 4.78 9.54
CA TYR A 212 -5.62 5.98 8.74
C TYR A 212 -5.69 5.64 7.25
N ASP A 213 -6.56 6.34 6.50
CA ASP A 213 -6.72 6.14 5.05
C ASP A 213 -5.81 7.11 4.29
N LEU A 214 -4.74 6.59 3.70
CA LEU A 214 -3.78 7.38 2.92
C LEU A 214 -4.33 7.89 1.58
N LEU A 215 -5.48 7.35 1.12
CA LEU A 215 -6.07 7.68 -0.17
C LEU A 215 -7.31 8.60 -0.07
N ALA A 216 -7.64 9.03 1.13
CA ALA A 216 -8.77 9.94 1.34
C ALA A 216 -8.41 11.36 0.91
N GLU A 217 -8.76 11.71 -0.32
CA GLU A 217 -8.45 13.00 -0.93
C GLU A 217 -9.27 14.16 -0.36
N HIS A 218 -10.48 13.90 0.16
CA HIS A 218 -11.44 14.96 0.52
C HIS A 218 -11.52 15.28 2.02
N ASP A 219 -10.98 14.42 2.90
CA ASP A 219 -11.10 14.56 4.36
C ASP A 219 -9.81 14.26 5.13
N ALA A 220 -8.66 14.39 4.49
CA ALA A 220 -7.36 14.02 5.07
C ALA A 220 -7.07 14.76 6.39
N GLU A 221 -7.51 16.02 6.52
CA GLU A 221 -7.32 16.80 7.74
C GLU A 221 -8.24 16.35 8.86
N ALA A 222 -9.52 16.09 8.56
CA ALA A 222 -10.48 15.58 9.52
C ALA A 222 -10.08 14.17 10.01
N GLN A 223 -9.65 13.30 9.12
CA GLN A 223 -9.16 11.96 9.46
C GLN A 223 -7.89 12.03 10.33
N ARG A 224 -6.95 12.90 9.98
CA ARG A 224 -5.74 13.09 10.78
C ARG A 224 -6.07 13.56 12.20
N ALA A 225 -7.00 14.51 12.31
CA ALA A 225 -7.46 15.00 13.60
C ALA A 225 -8.18 13.93 14.43
N GLU A 226 -8.96 13.07 13.79
CA GLU A 226 -9.64 11.95 14.43
C GLU A 226 -8.65 10.87 14.89
N PHE A 227 -7.68 10.52 14.05
CA PHE A 227 -6.63 9.58 14.39
C PHE A 227 -5.78 10.06 15.59
N ILE A 228 -5.40 11.34 15.60
CA ILE A 228 -4.69 11.94 16.74
C ILE A 228 -5.55 11.89 18.01
N ARG A 229 -6.84 12.23 17.91
CA ARG A 229 -7.77 12.14 19.04
C ARG A 229 -7.91 10.72 19.58
N ALA A 230 -7.91 9.71 18.68
CA ALA A 230 -7.96 8.31 19.08
C ALA A 230 -6.68 7.90 19.85
N ILE A 231 -5.51 8.32 19.39
CA ILE A 231 -4.24 8.07 20.09
C ILE A 231 -4.27 8.69 21.48
N VAL A 232 -4.61 9.96 21.59
CA VAL A 232 -4.66 10.68 22.89
C VAL A 232 -5.68 10.03 23.84
N ARG A 233 -6.81 9.56 23.32
CA ARG A 233 -7.83 8.86 24.11
C ARG A 233 -7.31 7.54 24.63
N ASN A 234 -6.56 6.79 23.81
CA ASN A 234 -5.99 5.51 24.19
C ASN A 234 -4.82 5.65 25.19
N GLU A 235 -4.04 6.72 25.10
CA GLU A 235 -2.97 6.99 26.10
C GLU A 235 -3.54 7.22 27.52
N GLY A 236 -4.77 7.71 27.62
CA GLY A 236 -5.46 7.94 28.90
C GLY A 236 -6.42 6.81 29.31
N ALA A 237 -6.52 5.75 28.54
CA ALA A 237 -7.40 4.64 28.86
C ALA A 237 -6.74 3.73 29.90
N GLU A 238 -7.50 3.39 30.95
CA GLU A 238 -7.09 2.35 31.90
C GLU A 238 -7.02 0.99 31.17
N GLU A 239 -6.00 0.21 31.48
CA GLU A 239 -5.86 -1.14 30.96
C GLU A 239 -7.04 -1.98 31.46
N PRO A 240 -7.83 -2.60 30.56
CA PRO A 240 -8.98 -3.37 31.00
C PRO A 240 -8.52 -4.57 31.83
N ASN A 241 -9.20 -4.83 32.96
CA ASN A 241 -8.96 -6.04 33.74
C ASN A 241 -9.42 -7.26 32.93
N SER A 242 -8.48 -7.93 32.29
CA SER A 242 -8.73 -9.12 31.46
C SER A 242 -8.45 -10.43 32.22
N GLU A 243 -7.99 -10.38 33.47
CA GLU A 243 -7.62 -11.59 34.23
C GLU A 243 -8.81 -12.53 34.40
N ASP A 244 -9.94 -12.04 34.89
CA ASP A 244 -11.15 -12.84 35.09
C ASP A 244 -11.66 -13.45 33.78
N LEU A 245 -11.61 -12.69 32.67
CA LEU A 245 -12.02 -13.14 31.36
C LEU A 245 -11.08 -14.23 30.80
N ASN A 246 -9.79 -14.05 31.00
CA ASN A 246 -8.80 -15.05 30.57
C ASN A 246 -8.95 -16.35 31.34
N GLU A 247 -9.18 -16.29 32.67
CA GLU A 247 -9.46 -17.48 33.48
C GLU A 247 -10.70 -18.23 33.01
N GLU A 248 -11.79 -17.51 32.67
CA GLU A 248 -13.02 -18.09 32.12
C GLU A 248 -12.77 -18.74 30.75
N LEU A 249 -11.99 -18.11 29.87
CA LEU A 249 -11.64 -18.64 28.56
C LEU A 249 -10.79 -19.93 28.67
N VAL A 250 -9.82 -19.97 29.57
CA VAL A 250 -9.00 -21.15 29.84
C VAL A 250 -9.86 -22.29 30.39
N ALA A 251 -10.72 -22.01 31.38
CA ALA A 251 -11.61 -23.00 31.95
C ALA A 251 -12.61 -23.56 30.93
N THR A 252 -13.18 -22.68 30.08
CA THR A 252 -14.12 -23.10 29.04
C THR A 252 -13.41 -23.95 27.98
N ARG A 253 -12.21 -23.61 27.58
CA ARG A 253 -11.42 -24.42 26.63
C ARG A 253 -11.09 -25.80 27.21
N ALA A 254 -10.66 -25.87 28.46
CA ALA A 254 -10.40 -27.14 29.12
C ALA A 254 -11.63 -28.04 29.16
N ALA A 255 -12.81 -27.45 29.45
CA ALA A 255 -14.08 -28.20 29.49
C ALA A 255 -14.57 -28.69 28.12
N LEU A 256 -14.09 -28.08 27.01
CA LEU A 256 -14.41 -28.53 25.65
C LEU A 256 -13.51 -29.66 25.16
N LEU A 257 -12.34 -29.82 25.80
CA LEU A 257 -11.35 -30.84 25.44
C LEU A 257 -11.51 -32.17 26.20
N ASP A 258 -12.25 -32.16 27.32
CA ASP A 258 -12.63 -33.34 28.09
C ASP A 258 -13.88 -34.05 27.48
#